data_4196407edbe305d79df0196d423916cd
#
_entry.id   4196407edbe305d79df0196d423916cd
#
_cell.length_a   1.000
_cell.length_b   1.000
_cell.length_c   1.000
_cell.angle_alpha   90.00
_cell.angle_beta   90.00
_cell.angle_gamma   90.00
#
_symmetry.space_group_name_H-M   'P 1'
#
loop_
_entity.id
_entity.type
_entity.pdbx_description
1 polymer ?
#
loop_
_entity_poly.entity_id
_entity_poly.type
_entity_poly.pdbx_seq_one_letter_code
_entity_poly.pdbx_strand_id
1 'polypeptide(L)'
;MDGPDLLAARLLRAMVADDVDAVSHLVIEIEDSGYAGLVATGLAQSYINELLKTARREPLLRALEARILELSTIAEDTNDKSA
;
A
#
# COMPACT_ATOMS: atom_id res chain seq x y z
N MET A 1 3.13 14.51 -18.51
CA MET A 1 2.71 13.14 -18.11
C MET A 1 3.23 12.86 -16.71
N ASP A 2 2.39 12.40 -15.82
CA ASP A 2 2.79 12.15 -14.43
C ASP A 2 3.60 10.86 -14.35
N GLY A 3 4.76 10.93 -13.71
CA GLY A 3 5.57 9.75 -13.46
C GLY A 3 5.01 8.91 -12.30
N PRO A 4 5.51 7.68 -12.12
CA PRO A 4 4.99 6.79 -11.07
C PRO A 4 5.16 7.36 -9.66
N ASP A 5 6.21 8.10 -9.38
CA ASP A 5 6.42 8.70 -8.05
C ASP A 5 5.37 9.76 -7.74
N LEU A 6 5.02 10.58 -8.72
CA LEU A 6 4.01 11.61 -8.55
C LEU A 6 2.62 10.98 -8.37
N LEU A 7 2.30 9.95 -9.15
CA LEU A 7 1.04 9.23 -9.02
C LEU A 7 0.92 8.58 -7.64
N ALA A 8 2.00 7.99 -7.13
CA ALA A 8 2.03 7.40 -5.79
C ALA A 8 1.78 8.46 -4.72
N ALA A 9 2.42 9.61 -4.81
CA ALA A 9 2.25 10.70 -3.85
C ALA A 9 0.82 11.25 -3.86
N ARG A 10 0.25 11.42 -5.04
CA ARG A 10 -1.13 11.90 -5.19
C ARG A 10 -2.13 10.90 -4.62
N LEU A 11 -1.92 9.61 -4.86
CA LEU A 11 -2.77 8.57 -4.32
C LEU A 11 -2.70 8.55 -2.78
N LEU A 12 -1.49 8.60 -2.23
CA LEU A 12 -1.31 8.62 -0.78
C LEU A 12 -2.03 9.81 -0.15
N ARG A 13 -1.90 11.00 -0.75
CA ARG A 13 -2.59 12.20 -0.26
C ARG A 13 -4.10 12.03 -0.27
N ALA A 14 -4.65 11.48 -1.36
CA ALA A 14 -6.08 11.26 -1.49
C ALA A 14 -6.58 10.27 -0.44
N MET A 15 -5.82 9.22 -0.18
CA MET A 15 -6.15 8.23 0.85
C MET A 15 -6.15 8.83 2.26
N VAL A 16 -5.14 9.64 2.57
CA VAL A 16 -5.05 10.31 3.87
C VAL A 16 -6.17 11.33 4.05
N ALA A 17 -6.55 12.02 2.98
CA ALA A 17 -7.67 12.96 3.00
C ALA A 17 -9.04 12.30 2.98
N ASP A 18 -9.08 10.98 2.84
CA ASP A 18 -10.32 10.20 2.74
C ASP A 18 -11.20 10.66 1.56
N ASP A 19 -10.56 11.06 0.47
CA ASP A 19 -11.21 11.54 -0.74
C ASP A 19 -11.45 10.35 -1.68
N VAL A 20 -12.58 9.68 -1.51
CA VAL A 20 -12.92 8.45 -2.24
C VAL A 20 -12.96 8.68 -3.74
N ASP A 21 -13.51 9.81 -4.18
CA ASP A 21 -13.60 10.13 -5.61
C ASP A 21 -12.21 10.30 -6.24
N ALA A 22 -11.32 11.02 -5.56
CA ALA A 22 -9.94 11.19 -6.02
C ALA A 22 -9.20 9.86 -6.07
N VAL A 23 -9.38 9.00 -5.06
CA VAL A 23 -8.77 7.67 -5.04
C VAL A 23 -9.24 6.86 -6.25
N SER A 24 -10.54 6.83 -6.51
CA SER A 24 -11.10 6.08 -7.64
C SER A 24 -10.55 6.56 -8.98
N HIS A 25 -10.49 7.87 -9.19
CA HIS A 25 -9.94 8.44 -10.42
C HIS A 25 -8.46 8.12 -10.59
N LEU A 26 -7.69 8.22 -9.50
CA LEU A 26 -6.25 7.93 -9.53
C LEU A 26 -5.97 6.46 -9.80
N VAL A 27 -6.77 5.55 -9.24
CA VAL A 27 -6.61 4.12 -9.50
C VAL A 27 -6.80 3.82 -10.99
N ILE A 28 -7.82 4.40 -11.61
CA ILE A 28 -8.06 4.24 -13.05
C ILE A 28 -6.90 4.81 -13.87
N GLU A 29 -6.43 6.00 -13.52
CA GLU A 29 -5.29 6.63 -14.18
C GLU A 29 -4.03 5.77 -14.06
N ILE A 30 -3.78 5.21 -12.89
CA ILE A 30 -2.63 4.34 -12.65
C ILE A 30 -2.72 3.06 -13.48
N GLU A 31 -3.89 2.44 -13.54
CA GLU A 31 -4.10 1.25 -14.36
C GLU A 31 -3.87 1.55 -15.84
N ASP A 32 -4.39 2.67 -16.32
CA ASP A 32 -4.24 3.08 -17.72
C ASP A 32 -2.79 3.43 -18.07
N SER A 33 -2.02 3.92 -17.11
CA SER A 33 -0.63 4.32 -17.35
C SER A 33 0.33 3.14 -17.54
N GLY A 34 -0.02 1.95 -17.07
CA GLY A 34 0.86 0.80 -17.06
C GLY A 34 1.92 0.82 -15.94
N TYR A 35 1.84 1.79 -15.03
CA TYR A 35 2.82 1.94 -13.93
C TYR A 35 2.35 1.35 -12.60
N ALA A 36 1.33 0.51 -12.61
CA ALA A 36 0.71 0.02 -11.37
C ALA A 36 1.74 -0.56 -10.37
N GLY A 37 2.66 -1.38 -10.86
CA GLY A 37 3.69 -1.97 -10.00
C GLY A 37 4.64 -0.94 -9.41
N LEU A 38 5.09 0.03 -10.24
CA LEU A 38 5.98 1.10 -9.78
C LEU A 38 5.28 2.03 -8.81
N VAL A 39 4.00 2.33 -9.04
CA VAL A 39 3.21 3.17 -8.13
C VAL A 39 3.02 2.48 -6.79
N ALA A 40 2.71 1.18 -6.78
CA ALA A 40 2.56 0.41 -5.55
C ALA A 40 3.86 0.42 -4.73
N THR A 41 5.00 0.21 -5.39
CA THR A 41 6.31 0.25 -4.75
C THR A 41 6.61 1.64 -4.20
N GLY A 42 6.36 2.69 -4.98
CA GLY A 42 6.58 4.07 -4.56
C GLY A 42 5.68 4.46 -3.38
N LEU A 43 4.45 4.02 -3.39
CA LEU A 43 3.51 4.25 -2.30
C LEU A 43 4.00 3.60 -1.01
N ALA A 44 4.42 2.34 -1.09
CA ALA A 44 4.97 1.61 0.06
C ALA A 44 6.22 2.29 0.59
N GLN A 45 7.13 2.71 -0.30
CA GLN A 45 8.36 3.38 0.08
C GLN A 45 8.08 4.71 0.78
N SER A 46 7.14 5.51 0.26
CA SER A 46 6.76 6.77 0.87
C SER A 46 6.16 6.57 2.26
N TYR A 47 5.31 5.58 2.40
CA TYR A 47 4.68 5.24 3.68
C TYR A 47 5.72 4.81 4.71
N ILE A 48 6.66 3.94 4.30
CA ILE A 48 7.75 3.49 5.16
C ILE A 48 8.61 4.66 5.63
N ASN A 49 8.97 5.56 4.71
CA ASN A 49 9.79 6.72 5.03
C ASN A 49 9.11 7.62 6.08
N GLU A 50 7.80 7.83 5.96
CA GLU A 50 7.05 8.62 6.94
C GLU A 50 6.95 7.90 8.29
N LEU A 51 6.71 6.60 8.29
CA LEU A 51 6.67 5.82 9.53
C LEU A 51 8.00 5.85 10.28
N LEU A 52 9.12 5.75 9.57
CA LEU A 52 10.45 5.70 10.17
C LEU A 52 10.90 7.04 10.76
N LYS A 53 10.18 8.14 10.48
CA LYS A 53 10.43 9.42 11.15
C LYS A 53 9.99 9.41 12.61
N THR A 54 8.98 8.60 12.94
CA THR A 54 8.39 8.57 14.29
C THR A 54 8.48 7.20 14.96
N ALA A 55 8.73 6.14 14.20
CA ALA A 55 8.81 4.78 14.70
C ALA A 55 10.19 4.20 14.44
N ARG A 56 10.62 3.30 15.32
CA ARG A 56 11.88 2.58 15.12
C ARG A 56 11.67 1.38 14.21
N ARG A 57 12.71 1.01 13.50
CA ARG A 57 12.67 -0.09 12.53
C ARG A 57 12.29 -1.43 13.17
N GLU A 58 12.91 -1.79 14.30
CA GLU A 58 12.67 -3.09 14.95
C GLU A 58 11.23 -3.31 15.40
N PRO A 59 10.59 -2.39 16.15
CA PRO A 59 9.17 -2.56 16.47
C PRO A 59 8.27 -2.62 15.25
N LEU A 60 8.60 -1.86 14.21
CA LEU A 60 7.84 -1.88 12.96
C LEU A 60 7.95 -3.24 12.28
N LEU A 61 9.15 -3.81 12.21
CA LEU A 61 9.37 -5.14 11.64
C LEU A 61 8.58 -6.21 12.39
N ARG A 62 8.57 -6.15 13.74
CA ARG A 62 7.79 -7.09 14.55
C ARG A 62 6.30 -6.97 14.30
N ALA A 63 5.80 -5.74 14.18
CA ALA A 63 4.39 -5.50 13.89
C ALA A 63 4.01 -6.06 12.53
N LEU A 64 4.86 -5.86 11.52
CA LEU A 64 4.63 -6.37 10.17
C LEU A 64 4.70 -7.89 10.13
N GLU A 65 5.66 -8.50 10.83
CA GLU A 65 5.77 -9.95 10.93
C GLU A 65 4.52 -10.56 11.58
N ALA A 66 4.02 -9.95 12.66
CA ALA A 66 2.79 -10.37 13.30
C ALA A 66 1.60 -10.27 12.37
N ARG A 67 1.53 -9.19 11.57
CA ARG A 67 0.46 -9.00 10.59
C ARG A 67 0.51 -10.03 9.47
N ILE A 68 1.72 -10.32 8.98
CA ILE A 68 1.93 -11.35 7.95
C ILE A 68 1.46 -12.71 8.46
N LEU A 69 1.84 -13.07 9.69
CA LEU A 69 1.43 -14.33 10.29
C LEU A 69 -0.09 -14.42 10.43
N GLU A 70 -0.72 -13.35 10.88
CA GLU A 70 -2.18 -13.27 11.02
C GLU A 70 -2.86 -13.48 9.66
N LEU A 71 -2.40 -12.78 8.63
CA LEU A 71 -2.98 -12.90 7.29
C LEU A 71 -2.72 -14.28 6.67
N SER A 72 -1.56 -14.87 6.93
CA SER A 72 -1.23 -16.22 6.46
C SER A 72 -2.15 -17.27 7.09
N THR A 73 -2.44 -17.12 8.38
CA THR A 73 -3.35 -18.02 9.09
C THR A 73 -4.76 -17.94 8.51
N ILE A 74 -5.25 -16.74 8.24
CA ILE A 74 -6.55 -16.52 7.60
C ILE A 74 -6.59 -17.17 6.21
N ALA A 75 -5.53 -17.02 5.43
CA ALA A 75 -5.44 -17.58 4.09
C ALA A 75 -5.44 -19.11 4.13
N GLU A 76 -4.73 -19.72 5.08
CA GLU A 76 -4.72 -21.17 5.28
C GLU A 76 -6.10 -21.71 5.64
N ASP A 77 -6.80 -21.04 6.57
CA ASP A 77 -8.16 -21.41 6.94
C ASP A 77 -9.10 -21.35 5.74
N THR A 78 -8.96 -20.34 4.89
CA THR A 78 -9.78 -20.18 3.69
C THR A 78 -9.49 -21.32 2.70
N ASN A 79 -8.22 -21.68 2.53
CA ASN A 79 -7.82 -22.78 1.66
C ASN A 79 -8.37 -24.13 2.15
N ASP A 80 -8.33 -24.38 3.44
CA ASP A 80 -8.88 -25.60 4.04
C ASP A 80 -10.37 -25.72 3.78
N LYS A 81 -11.10 -24.63 3.84
CA LYS A 81 -12.53 -24.61 3.57
C LYS A 81 -12.87 -24.87 2.11
N SER A 82 -11.97 -24.52 1.20
CA SER A 82 -12.20 -24.70 -0.22
C SER A 82 -11.80 -26.09 -0.71
N ALA A 83 -11.12 -26.85 0.11
CA ALA A 83 -10.76 -28.21 -0.17
C ALA A 83 -11.89 -29.15 0.22
#